data_32942174585eb13a415221e46c9606c4
#
_entry.id   32942174585eb13a415221e46c9606c4
#
_cell.length_a   1.000
_cell.length_b   1.000
_cell.length_c   1.000
_cell.angle_alpha   90.00
_cell.angle_beta   90.00
_cell.angle_gamma   90.00
#
_symmetry.space_group_name_H-M   'P 1'
#
loop_
_entity.id
_entity.type
_entity.pdbx_description
1 polymer ?
#
loop_
_entity_poly.entity_id
_entity_poly.type
_entity_poly.pdbx_seq_one_letter_code
_entity_poly.pdbx_strand_id
1 'polypeptide(L)'
;VALKDVVATLTPRVQATVLRGMLALPEPVQRRLVGKPVVRDGQTLATDVQLSLWLQKLAKEPGAETLPMEEGRAALRRHAAAAGGRQPIGSVRDLTVADLPARLYVPTGAPATGPLLVFFHGGGFMHGDLESHDAACRFLAERSGVRIVAVDYRLAPEAQFPAAYDDACAAYRWVVANAASLGGDPARLAVGGDSAGGTLSAGVALVAAREGLPLAFQLLVYPASDGVRRTSSAELFSEGFYLTRAYMELANDSYMPAGGDFTDPRYSPLYADIPAGVAPAFVATAGFDPLRDEGEAYARKLAEAGVRVELKRYPGLIHGFLNIVGVGRSSKAAVAELAAKLKAALGG
;
A
#
# COMPACT_ATOMS: atom_id res chain seq x y z
N VAL A 1 -29.54 -15.45 -20.36
CA VAL A 1 -28.13 -15.04 -20.35
C VAL A 1 -27.82 -14.68 -18.90
N ALA A 2 -26.89 -15.40 -18.28
CA ALA A 2 -26.57 -15.13 -16.88
C ALA A 2 -25.82 -13.77 -16.77
N LEU A 3 -26.06 -13.02 -15.71
CA LEU A 3 -25.42 -11.71 -15.46
C LEU A 3 -23.90 -11.76 -15.64
N LYS A 4 -23.29 -12.89 -15.24
CA LYS A 4 -21.83 -13.16 -15.40
C LYS A 4 -21.36 -13.11 -16.86
N ASP A 5 -22.18 -13.60 -17.80
CA ASP A 5 -21.80 -13.66 -19.23
C ASP A 5 -21.89 -12.27 -19.87
N VAL A 6 -22.80 -11.44 -19.40
CA VAL A 6 -22.94 -10.03 -19.82
C VAL A 6 -21.76 -9.21 -19.29
N VAL A 7 -21.39 -9.36 -18.04
CA VAL A 7 -20.29 -8.58 -17.43
C VAL A 7 -18.94 -8.90 -18.11
N ALA A 8 -18.68 -10.16 -18.43
CA ALA A 8 -17.43 -10.58 -19.07
C ALA A 8 -17.24 -10.04 -20.50
N THR A 9 -18.32 -9.62 -21.18
CA THR A 9 -18.27 -9.04 -22.54
C THR A 9 -18.15 -7.52 -22.58
N LEU A 10 -18.23 -6.85 -21.41
CA LEU A 10 -18.17 -5.40 -21.34
C LEU A 10 -16.73 -4.88 -21.54
N THR A 11 -16.60 -3.73 -22.19
CA THR A 11 -15.30 -3.04 -22.26
C THR A 11 -14.83 -2.60 -20.86
N PRO A 12 -13.50 -2.46 -20.62
CA PRO A 12 -12.98 -2.05 -19.31
C PRO A 12 -13.58 -0.75 -18.76
N ARG A 13 -13.91 0.21 -19.64
CA ARG A 13 -14.58 1.47 -19.24
C ARG A 13 -16.00 1.23 -18.72
N VAL A 14 -16.74 0.34 -19.36
CA VAL A 14 -18.10 0.00 -18.94
C VAL A 14 -18.06 -0.82 -17.65
N GLN A 15 -17.13 -1.75 -17.52
CA GLN A 15 -16.92 -2.50 -16.27
C GLN A 15 -16.63 -1.56 -15.09
N ALA A 16 -15.72 -0.59 -15.26
CA ALA A 16 -15.43 0.42 -14.23
C ALA A 16 -16.66 1.27 -13.88
N THR A 17 -17.50 1.60 -14.86
CA THR A 17 -18.75 2.36 -14.62
C THR A 17 -19.76 1.52 -13.84
N VAL A 18 -19.93 0.25 -14.22
CA VAL A 18 -20.80 -0.70 -13.50
C VAL A 18 -20.31 -0.90 -12.08
N LEU A 19 -19.01 -1.12 -11.87
CA LEU A 19 -18.39 -1.25 -10.55
C LEU A 19 -18.71 -0.03 -9.67
N ARG A 20 -18.48 1.18 -10.18
CA ARG A 20 -18.77 2.42 -9.46
C ARG A 20 -20.24 2.56 -9.12
N GLY A 21 -21.13 2.28 -10.07
CA GLY A 21 -22.59 2.33 -9.87
C GLY A 21 -23.05 1.34 -8.79
N MET A 22 -22.57 0.10 -8.84
CA MET A 22 -22.92 -0.94 -7.87
C MET A 22 -22.42 -0.61 -6.46
N LEU A 23 -21.17 -0.14 -6.34
CA LEU A 23 -20.57 0.23 -5.05
C LEU A 23 -21.11 1.57 -4.50
N ALA A 24 -21.79 2.37 -5.31
CA ALA A 24 -22.51 3.58 -4.87
C ALA A 24 -23.89 3.29 -4.30
N LEU A 25 -24.46 2.10 -4.53
CA LEU A 25 -25.79 1.72 -4.01
C LEU A 25 -25.82 1.82 -2.47
N PRO A 26 -27.01 2.08 -1.86
CA PRO A 26 -27.17 1.99 -0.42
C PRO A 26 -26.78 0.60 0.13
N GLU A 27 -26.18 0.55 1.30
CA GLU A 27 -25.72 -0.70 1.91
C GLU A 27 -26.79 -1.80 1.99
N PRO A 28 -28.06 -1.53 2.35
CA PRO A 28 -29.08 -2.58 2.37
C PRO A 28 -29.31 -3.23 1.00
N VAL A 29 -29.13 -2.47 -0.10
CA VAL A 29 -29.24 -3.00 -1.47
C VAL A 29 -28.03 -3.86 -1.79
N GLN A 30 -26.82 -3.37 -1.48
CA GLN A 30 -25.58 -4.16 -1.65
C GLN A 30 -25.67 -5.48 -0.88
N ARG A 31 -26.15 -5.45 0.37
CA ARG A 31 -26.32 -6.63 1.22
C ARG A 31 -27.27 -7.67 0.62
N ARG A 32 -28.34 -7.22 -0.05
CA ARG A 32 -29.25 -8.14 -0.77
C ARG A 32 -28.58 -8.82 -1.96
N LEU A 33 -27.64 -8.13 -2.62
CA LEU A 33 -26.92 -8.66 -3.78
C LEU A 33 -25.86 -9.69 -3.39
N VAL A 34 -25.13 -9.43 -2.32
CA VAL A 34 -24.00 -10.31 -1.89
C VAL A 34 -24.43 -11.42 -0.94
N GLY A 35 -25.66 -11.38 -0.43
CA GLY A 35 -26.20 -12.40 0.48
C GLY A 35 -25.67 -12.29 1.90
N LYS A 36 -25.39 -13.44 2.54
CA LYS A 36 -24.97 -13.49 3.94
C LYS A 36 -23.62 -12.77 4.12
N PRO A 37 -23.44 -12.02 5.23
CA PRO A 37 -22.13 -11.46 5.56
C PRO A 37 -21.05 -12.55 5.68
N VAL A 38 -19.88 -12.26 5.14
CA VAL A 38 -18.71 -13.12 5.33
C VAL A 38 -18.11 -12.79 6.70
N VAL A 39 -18.14 -13.79 7.59
CA VAL A 39 -17.56 -13.71 8.93
C VAL A 39 -16.42 -14.73 9.02
N ARG A 40 -15.23 -14.28 9.43
CA ARG A 40 -14.08 -15.14 9.65
C ARG A 40 -13.18 -14.56 10.75
N ASP A 41 -12.69 -15.39 11.63
CA ASP A 41 -11.84 -14.99 12.76
C ASP A 41 -12.47 -13.87 13.62
N GLY A 42 -13.78 -13.98 13.91
CA GLY A 42 -14.54 -13.00 14.70
C GLY A 42 -14.79 -11.65 14.02
N GLN A 43 -14.38 -11.49 12.76
CA GLN A 43 -14.52 -10.25 11.99
C GLN A 43 -15.54 -10.39 10.88
N THR A 44 -16.21 -9.29 10.52
CA THR A 44 -17.19 -9.24 9.43
C THR A 44 -16.64 -8.39 8.29
N LEU A 45 -16.58 -8.97 7.09
CA LEU A 45 -16.17 -8.25 5.89
C LEU A 45 -17.16 -7.12 5.58
N ALA A 46 -16.65 -5.94 5.28
CA ALA A 46 -17.48 -4.79 4.92
C ALA A 46 -18.30 -5.10 3.65
N THR A 47 -19.55 -4.68 3.64
CA THR A 47 -20.50 -5.05 2.59
C THR A 47 -20.07 -4.60 1.20
N ASP A 48 -19.51 -3.41 1.07
CA ASP A 48 -18.98 -2.88 -0.18
C ASP A 48 -17.70 -3.62 -0.64
N VAL A 49 -16.87 -4.07 0.29
CA VAL A 49 -15.71 -4.92 0.00
C VAL A 49 -16.17 -6.31 -0.45
N GLN A 50 -17.15 -6.91 0.23
CA GLN A 50 -17.74 -8.19 -0.18
C GLN A 50 -18.35 -8.08 -1.59
N LEU A 51 -19.03 -6.97 -1.89
CA LEU A 51 -19.58 -6.71 -3.22
C LEU A 51 -18.48 -6.57 -4.29
N SER A 52 -17.40 -5.89 -3.97
CA SER A 52 -16.26 -5.75 -4.88
C SER A 52 -15.65 -7.12 -5.23
N LEU A 53 -15.38 -7.96 -4.24
CA LEU A 53 -14.85 -9.33 -4.45
C LEU A 53 -15.85 -10.21 -5.23
N TRP A 54 -17.15 -10.08 -4.97
CA TRP A 54 -18.17 -10.80 -5.71
C TRP A 54 -18.22 -10.38 -7.18
N LEU A 55 -18.12 -9.07 -7.49
CA LEU A 55 -18.07 -8.55 -8.84
C LEU A 55 -16.80 -9.01 -9.58
N GLN A 56 -15.65 -9.00 -8.92
CA GLN A 56 -14.38 -9.52 -9.48
C GLN A 56 -14.52 -11.00 -9.86
N LYS A 57 -15.10 -11.80 -8.97
CA LYS A 57 -15.36 -13.23 -9.24
C LYS A 57 -16.33 -13.44 -10.41
N LEU A 58 -17.32 -12.56 -10.58
CA LEU A 58 -18.25 -12.62 -11.73
C LEU A 58 -17.58 -12.24 -13.04
N ALA A 59 -16.67 -11.29 -13.03
CA ALA A 59 -15.93 -10.86 -14.20
C ALA A 59 -14.97 -11.95 -14.73
N LYS A 60 -14.65 -12.97 -13.91
CA LYS A 60 -13.70 -14.05 -14.22
C LYS A 60 -12.35 -13.54 -14.70
N GLU A 61 -11.94 -12.37 -14.22
CA GLU A 61 -10.62 -11.85 -14.55
C GLU A 61 -9.54 -12.75 -13.96
N PRO A 62 -8.51 -13.12 -14.73
CA PRO A 62 -7.39 -13.88 -14.22
C PRO A 62 -6.65 -13.06 -13.16
N GLY A 63 -6.16 -13.72 -12.11
CA GLY A 63 -5.28 -13.09 -11.13
C GLY A 63 -3.99 -12.61 -11.81
N ALA A 64 -3.43 -11.49 -11.35
CA ALA A 64 -2.20 -10.95 -11.93
C ALA A 64 -1.04 -11.96 -11.88
N GLU A 65 -1.06 -12.85 -10.88
CA GLU A 65 -0.09 -13.94 -10.69
C GLU A 65 -0.19 -15.06 -11.73
N THR A 66 -1.29 -15.12 -12.47
CA THR A 66 -1.50 -16.13 -13.53
C THR A 66 -1.14 -15.63 -14.92
N LEU A 67 -0.77 -14.36 -15.04
CA LEU A 67 -0.43 -13.67 -16.28
C LEU A 67 1.08 -13.57 -16.46
N PRO A 68 1.59 -13.46 -17.70
CA PRO A 68 2.95 -13.00 -17.94
C PRO A 68 3.21 -11.68 -17.20
N MET A 69 4.43 -11.47 -16.68
CA MET A 69 4.78 -10.35 -15.78
C MET A 69 4.28 -8.99 -16.28
N GLU A 70 4.54 -8.64 -17.53
CA GLU A 70 4.11 -7.36 -18.11
C GLU A 70 2.58 -7.23 -18.22
N GLU A 71 1.88 -8.32 -18.51
CA GLU A 71 0.42 -8.32 -18.53
C GLU A 71 -0.17 -8.21 -17.12
N GLY A 72 0.47 -8.83 -16.12
CA GLY A 72 0.13 -8.71 -14.70
C GLY A 72 0.30 -7.27 -14.21
N ARG A 73 1.42 -6.61 -14.55
CA ARG A 73 1.66 -5.18 -14.27
C ARG A 73 0.58 -4.30 -14.92
N ALA A 74 0.26 -4.55 -16.18
CA ALA A 74 -0.80 -3.81 -16.89
C ALA A 74 -2.20 -4.06 -16.28
N ALA A 75 -2.49 -5.29 -15.83
CA ALA A 75 -3.75 -5.62 -15.15
C ALA A 75 -3.87 -4.85 -13.84
N LEU A 76 -2.82 -4.81 -13.02
CA LEU A 76 -2.80 -4.06 -11.77
C LEU A 76 -3.06 -2.56 -12.00
N ARG A 77 -2.42 -1.93 -13.00
CA ARG A 77 -2.70 -0.52 -13.39
C ARG A 77 -4.17 -0.30 -13.74
N ARG A 78 -4.77 -1.21 -14.52
CA ARG A 78 -6.20 -1.11 -14.89
C ARG A 78 -7.10 -1.21 -13.67
N HIS A 79 -6.83 -2.16 -12.78
CA HIS A 79 -7.61 -2.34 -11.54
C HIS A 79 -7.49 -1.13 -10.62
N ALA A 80 -6.28 -0.63 -10.42
CA ALA A 80 -6.02 0.56 -9.62
C ALA A 80 -6.74 1.80 -10.19
N ALA A 81 -6.69 2.01 -11.51
CA ALA A 81 -7.41 3.11 -12.16
C ALA A 81 -8.94 2.99 -12.00
N ALA A 82 -9.49 1.77 -12.09
CA ALA A 82 -10.91 1.52 -11.90
C ALA A 82 -11.38 1.78 -10.46
N ALA A 83 -10.60 1.31 -9.47
CA ALA A 83 -10.92 1.40 -8.05
C ALA A 83 -10.53 2.77 -7.44
N GLY A 84 -9.42 3.36 -7.88
CA GLY A 84 -8.92 4.65 -7.41
C GLY A 84 -9.68 5.83 -7.99
N GLY A 85 -10.11 5.74 -9.25
CA GLY A 85 -10.78 6.83 -9.96
C GLY A 85 -9.88 8.07 -10.09
N ARG A 86 -10.47 9.18 -10.47
CA ARG A 86 -9.75 10.47 -10.55
C ARG A 86 -9.85 11.20 -9.22
N GLN A 87 -8.72 11.39 -8.56
CA GLN A 87 -8.62 12.14 -7.32
C GLN A 87 -8.07 13.57 -7.58
N PRO A 88 -8.68 14.60 -6.97
CA PRO A 88 -8.18 15.97 -7.08
C PRO A 88 -6.83 16.11 -6.38
N ILE A 89 -6.02 17.05 -6.85
CA ILE A 89 -4.73 17.43 -6.27
C ILE A 89 -4.35 18.82 -6.82
N GLY A 90 -3.61 19.60 -6.04
CA GLY A 90 -3.15 20.92 -6.45
C GLY A 90 -2.22 20.87 -7.66
N SER A 91 -1.14 20.10 -7.59
CA SER A 91 -0.26 19.87 -8.75
C SER A 91 0.47 18.53 -8.66
N VAL A 92 0.91 18.05 -9.83
CA VAL A 92 1.72 16.83 -9.98
C VAL A 92 2.89 17.13 -10.90
N ARG A 93 4.06 16.67 -10.55
CA ARG A 93 5.27 16.83 -11.36
C ARG A 93 6.12 15.56 -11.30
N ASP A 94 6.48 15.03 -12.46
CA ASP A 94 7.46 13.96 -12.58
C ASP A 94 8.87 14.53 -12.39
N LEU A 95 9.74 13.75 -11.75
CA LEU A 95 11.11 14.12 -11.42
C LEU A 95 11.98 12.87 -11.31
N THR A 96 13.27 13.09 -11.11
CA THR A 96 14.23 12.02 -10.82
C THR A 96 14.73 12.14 -9.38
N VAL A 97 14.76 11.05 -8.64
CA VAL A 97 15.23 10.95 -7.26
C VAL A 97 16.26 9.82 -7.18
N ALA A 98 17.52 10.14 -6.90
CA ALA A 98 18.61 9.15 -6.87
C ALA A 98 18.66 8.27 -8.15
N ASP A 99 18.54 8.90 -9.32
CA ASP A 99 18.48 8.27 -10.65
C ASP A 99 17.23 7.42 -10.93
N LEU A 100 16.25 7.41 -10.01
CA LEU A 100 14.99 6.69 -10.16
C LEU A 100 13.87 7.63 -10.63
N PRO A 101 12.93 7.18 -11.49
CA PRO A 101 11.72 7.92 -11.77
C PRO A 101 10.93 8.16 -10.48
N ALA A 102 10.36 9.34 -10.35
CA ALA A 102 9.56 9.69 -9.18
C ALA A 102 8.49 10.71 -9.55
N ARG A 103 7.51 10.88 -8.67
CA ARG A 103 6.41 11.84 -8.86
C ARG A 103 6.15 12.61 -7.59
N LEU A 104 6.18 13.94 -7.68
CA LEU A 104 5.84 14.86 -6.60
C LEU A 104 4.37 15.27 -6.71
N TYR A 105 3.62 15.02 -5.65
CA TYR A 105 2.25 15.49 -5.46
C TYR A 105 2.23 16.63 -4.45
N VAL A 106 1.67 17.77 -4.85
CA VAL A 106 1.57 18.96 -4.00
C VAL A 106 0.10 19.26 -3.75
N PRO A 107 -0.36 19.27 -2.48
CA PRO A 107 -1.75 19.56 -2.13
C PRO A 107 -2.19 20.97 -2.58
N THR A 108 -3.48 21.13 -2.81
CA THR A 108 -4.07 22.44 -3.09
C THR A 108 -3.81 23.40 -1.93
N GLY A 109 -3.31 24.60 -2.23
CA GLY A 109 -3.02 25.62 -1.21
C GLY A 109 -1.84 25.30 -0.29
N ALA A 110 -1.00 24.32 -0.63
CA ALA A 110 0.18 24.00 0.17
C ALA A 110 1.13 25.21 0.30
N PRO A 111 1.66 25.51 1.49
CA PRO A 111 2.64 26.57 1.68
C PRO A 111 3.93 26.29 0.89
N ALA A 112 4.79 27.29 0.68
CA ALA A 112 6.05 27.13 -0.07
C ALA A 112 6.93 26.01 0.54
N THR A 113 6.96 25.90 1.87
CA THR A 113 7.67 24.86 2.61
C THR A 113 6.71 24.15 3.56
N GLY A 114 6.72 22.82 3.60
CA GLY A 114 5.82 22.05 4.44
C GLY A 114 6.25 20.59 4.62
N PRO A 115 5.44 19.78 5.28
CA PRO A 115 5.75 18.38 5.50
C PRO A 115 5.84 17.61 4.17
N LEU A 116 6.68 16.56 4.16
CA LEU A 116 6.92 15.74 2.98
C LEU A 116 7.01 14.25 3.36
N LEU A 117 6.27 13.42 2.65
CA LEU A 117 6.29 11.97 2.73
C LEU A 117 7.03 11.40 1.51
N VAL A 118 8.02 10.56 1.73
CA VAL A 118 8.57 9.67 0.69
C VAL A 118 7.73 8.40 0.69
N PHE A 119 7.11 8.07 -0.44
CA PHE A 119 6.18 6.97 -0.57
C PHE A 119 6.72 5.89 -1.49
N PHE A 120 6.70 4.66 -1.01
CA PHE A 120 7.02 3.46 -1.78
C PHE A 120 5.75 2.64 -1.99
N HIS A 121 5.49 2.29 -3.25
CA HIS A 121 4.29 1.55 -3.62
C HIS A 121 4.38 0.07 -3.26
N GLY A 122 3.21 -0.57 -3.09
CA GLY A 122 3.07 -2.02 -2.96
C GLY A 122 3.16 -2.75 -4.31
N GLY A 123 3.00 -4.07 -4.26
CA GLY A 123 3.00 -4.92 -5.45
C GLY A 123 4.01 -6.08 -5.40
N GLY A 124 4.41 -6.51 -4.20
CA GLY A 124 5.27 -7.69 -4.01
C GLY A 124 6.66 -7.54 -4.62
N PHE A 125 7.18 -6.31 -4.74
CA PHE A 125 8.47 -5.99 -5.38
C PHE A 125 8.58 -6.35 -6.88
N MET A 126 7.50 -6.86 -7.49
CA MET A 126 7.46 -7.28 -8.89
C MET A 126 6.41 -6.53 -9.72
N HIS A 127 5.40 -6.01 -9.07
CA HIS A 127 4.32 -5.21 -9.63
C HIS A 127 4.26 -3.84 -8.95
N GLY A 128 3.37 -2.98 -9.46
CA GLY A 128 3.22 -1.63 -8.95
C GLY A 128 4.09 -0.64 -9.71
N ASP A 129 3.69 0.62 -9.68
CA ASP A 129 4.37 1.75 -10.29
C ASP A 129 3.69 3.07 -9.88
N LEU A 130 4.16 4.20 -10.41
CA LEU A 130 3.58 5.52 -10.17
C LEU A 130 2.11 5.61 -10.62
N GLU A 131 1.73 4.91 -11.69
CA GLU A 131 0.36 4.97 -12.23
C GLU A 131 -0.63 4.15 -11.37
N SER A 132 -0.20 2.99 -10.89
CA SER A 132 -1.03 2.12 -10.06
C SER A 132 -1.33 2.72 -8.68
N HIS A 133 -0.47 3.63 -8.19
CA HIS A 133 -0.65 4.30 -6.89
C HIS A 133 -0.97 5.79 -7.00
N ASP A 134 -1.15 6.33 -8.23
CA ASP A 134 -1.44 7.75 -8.46
C ASP A 134 -2.66 8.24 -7.68
N ALA A 135 -3.78 7.50 -7.73
CA ALA A 135 -5.00 7.88 -7.04
C ALA A 135 -4.85 7.89 -5.51
N ALA A 136 -4.14 6.91 -4.95
CA ALA A 136 -3.87 6.83 -3.52
C ALA A 136 -2.97 7.98 -3.06
N CYS A 137 -1.88 8.26 -3.79
CA CYS A 137 -0.97 9.36 -3.48
C CYS A 137 -1.66 10.72 -3.57
N ARG A 138 -2.48 10.97 -4.60
CA ARG A 138 -3.30 12.20 -4.71
C ARG A 138 -4.24 12.33 -3.52
N PHE A 139 -4.96 11.28 -3.19
CA PHE A 139 -5.93 11.30 -2.09
C PHE A 139 -5.26 11.55 -0.74
N LEU A 140 -4.16 10.85 -0.46
CA LEU A 140 -3.38 11.04 0.77
C LEU A 140 -2.81 12.46 0.84
N ALA A 141 -2.17 12.94 -0.23
CA ALA A 141 -1.58 14.28 -0.25
C ALA A 141 -2.63 15.36 -0.02
N GLU A 142 -3.71 15.36 -0.80
CA GLU A 142 -4.75 16.38 -0.72
C GLU A 142 -5.45 16.39 0.64
N ARG A 143 -5.72 15.21 1.22
CA ARG A 143 -6.41 15.09 2.51
C ARG A 143 -5.53 15.39 3.71
N SER A 144 -4.25 15.08 3.63
CA SER A 144 -3.31 15.33 4.74
C SER A 144 -2.71 16.74 4.71
N GLY A 145 -2.66 17.39 3.54
CA GLY A 145 -1.89 18.61 3.34
C GLY A 145 -0.37 18.36 3.26
N VAL A 146 0.04 17.10 3.16
CA VAL A 146 1.45 16.69 3.09
C VAL A 146 1.85 16.46 1.64
N ARG A 147 2.98 17.01 1.21
CA ARG A 147 3.57 16.66 -0.09
C ARG A 147 3.97 15.21 -0.11
N ILE A 148 3.81 14.54 -1.25
CA ILE A 148 4.24 13.15 -1.42
C ILE A 148 5.22 13.07 -2.59
N VAL A 149 6.37 12.47 -2.37
CA VAL A 149 7.29 12.00 -3.41
C VAL A 149 7.14 10.49 -3.50
N ALA A 150 6.41 10.02 -4.51
CA ALA A 150 6.34 8.59 -4.83
C ALA A 150 7.54 8.20 -5.68
N VAL A 151 8.19 7.10 -5.35
CA VAL A 151 9.40 6.60 -5.99
C VAL A 151 9.11 5.32 -6.75
N ASP A 152 9.53 5.26 -8.01
CA ASP A 152 9.42 4.09 -8.88
C ASP A 152 10.73 3.29 -8.79
N TYR A 153 10.82 2.49 -7.74
CA TYR A 153 11.99 1.66 -7.46
C TYR A 153 12.05 0.46 -8.42
N ARG A 154 13.25 -0.10 -8.64
CA ARG A 154 13.45 -1.25 -9.53
C ARG A 154 12.69 -2.48 -9.05
N LEU A 155 12.07 -3.17 -10.00
CA LEU A 155 11.23 -4.33 -9.75
C LEU A 155 11.90 -5.64 -10.17
N ALA A 156 11.51 -6.70 -9.50
CA ALA A 156 11.80 -8.07 -9.90
C ALA A 156 10.87 -8.52 -11.05
N PRO A 157 11.28 -9.51 -11.84
CA PRO A 157 12.52 -10.28 -11.73
C PRO A 157 13.76 -9.58 -12.31
N GLU A 158 13.61 -8.41 -12.96
CA GLU A 158 14.69 -7.68 -13.62
C GLU A 158 15.76 -7.21 -12.62
N ALA A 159 15.34 -6.87 -11.40
CA ALA A 159 16.19 -6.46 -10.31
C ALA A 159 15.78 -7.17 -9.01
N GLN A 160 16.42 -8.27 -8.71
CA GLN A 160 16.17 -9.06 -7.51
C GLN A 160 16.66 -8.39 -6.23
N PHE A 161 16.27 -8.95 -5.08
CA PHE A 161 16.75 -8.53 -3.77
C PHE A 161 18.28 -8.45 -3.74
N PRO A 162 18.88 -7.36 -3.18
CA PRO A 162 18.21 -6.30 -2.42
C PRO A 162 17.92 -5.01 -3.21
N ALA A 163 17.81 -5.02 -4.54
CA ALA A 163 17.76 -3.83 -5.38
C ALA A 163 16.69 -2.79 -4.95
N ALA A 164 15.45 -3.22 -4.70
CA ALA A 164 14.38 -2.32 -4.26
C ALA A 164 14.67 -1.69 -2.88
N TYR A 165 15.28 -2.44 -1.97
CA TYR A 165 15.69 -1.93 -0.67
C TYR A 165 16.80 -0.87 -0.80
N ASP A 166 17.79 -1.13 -1.63
CA ASP A 166 18.90 -0.20 -1.88
C ASP A 166 18.40 1.09 -2.53
N ASP A 167 17.48 0.97 -3.50
CA ASP A 167 16.80 2.10 -4.14
C ASP A 167 16.01 2.93 -3.14
N ALA A 168 15.25 2.30 -2.25
CA ALA A 168 14.47 3.00 -1.24
C ALA A 168 15.36 3.80 -0.28
N CYS A 169 16.46 3.20 0.17
CA CYS A 169 17.44 3.87 1.03
C CYS A 169 18.14 5.03 0.29
N ALA A 170 18.54 4.83 -0.97
CA ALA A 170 19.16 5.87 -1.79
C ALA A 170 18.20 7.03 -2.04
N ALA A 171 16.93 6.73 -2.39
CA ALA A 171 15.89 7.73 -2.59
C ALA A 171 15.64 8.57 -1.33
N TYR A 172 15.57 7.94 -0.16
CA TYR A 172 15.37 8.66 1.08
C TYR A 172 16.54 9.59 1.41
N ARG A 173 17.79 9.12 1.30
CA ARG A 173 18.98 9.96 1.49
C ARG A 173 19.01 11.15 0.53
N TRP A 174 18.66 10.90 -0.73
CA TRP A 174 18.55 11.97 -1.74
C TRP A 174 17.49 13.00 -1.36
N VAL A 175 16.30 12.56 -0.91
CA VAL A 175 15.22 13.47 -0.49
C VAL A 175 15.64 14.27 0.74
N VAL A 176 16.31 13.69 1.72
CA VAL A 176 16.86 14.43 2.87
C VAL A 176 17.79 15.57 2.42
N ALA A 177 18.72 15.26 1.50
CA ALA A 177 19.67 16.24 0.99
C ALA A 177 19.00 17.33 0.11
N ASN A 178 17.87 17.04 -0.51
CA ASN A 178 17.18 17.90 -1.47
C ASN A 178 15.80 18.39 -1.00
N ALA A 179 15.45 18.24 0.28
CA ALA A 179 14.11 18.52 0.80
C ALA A 179 13.62 19.93 0.45
N ALA A 180 14.48 20.94 0.58
CA ALA A 180 14.13 22.33 0.29
C ALA A 180 13.71 22.54 -1.18
N SER A 181 14.37 21.90 -2.15
CA SER A 181 14.04 22.02 -3.58
C SER A 181 12.70 21.38 -3.93
N LEU A 182 12.21 20.47 -3.08
CA LEU A 182 10.91 19.81 -3.17
C LEU A 182 9.82 20.56 -2.39
N GLY A 183 10.16 21.68 -1.76
CA GLY A 183 9.28 22.39 -0.83
C GLY A 183 9.04 21.61 0.47
N GLY A 184 9.94 20.70 0.81
CA GLY A 184 9.91 19.91 2.05
C GLY A 184 10.62 20.63 3.19
N ASP A 185 10.07 20.49 4.40
CA ASP A 185 10.72 20.90 5.64
C ASP A 185 11.54 19.71 6.19
N PRO A 186 12.87 19.82 6.30
CA PRO A 186 13.71 18.74 6.79
C PRO A 186 13.33 18.21 8.18
N ALA A 187 12.71 19.03 9.02
CA ALA A 187 12.23 18.61 10.34
C ALA A 187 10.91 17.82 10.30
N ARG A 188 10.23 17.80 9.15
CA ARG A 188 8.92 17.17 8.95
C ARG A 188 8.90 16.22 7.79
N LEU A 189 9.97 15.42 7.67
CA LEU A 189 10.06 14.32 6.69
C LEU A 189 9.43 13.06 7.26
N ALA A 190 8.72 12.34 6.42
CA ALA A 190 8.17 11.02 6.73
C ALA A 190 8.50 10.02 5.62
N VAL A 191 8.43 8.75 5.95
CA VAL A 191 8.46 7.64 5.00
C VAL A 191 7.16 6.85 5.14
N GLY A 192 6.67 6.29 4.04
CA GLY A 192 5.49 5.44 4.09
C GLY A 192 5.29 4.65 2.82
N GLY A 193 4.46 3.66 2.91
CA GLY A 193 4.12 2.79 1.81
C GLY A 193 3.18 1.68 2.22
N ASP A 194 2.75 0.92 1.25
CA ASP A 194 1.81 -0.17 1.41
C ASP A 194 2.43 -1.52 1.01
N SER A 195 2.08 -2.60 1.74
CA SER A 195 2.55 -3.95 1.42
C SER A 195 4.09 -4.01 1.32
N ALA A 196 4.65 -4.41 0.20
CA ALA A 196 6.10 -4.35 -0.09
C ALA A 196 6.68 -2.94 0.12
N GLY A 197 5.96 -1.88 -0.23
CA GLY A 197 6.35 -0.50 0.05
C GLY A 197 6.38 -0.17 1.54
N GLY A 198 5.50 -0.80 2.32
CA GLY A 198 5.54 -0.76 3.78
C GLY A 198 6.81 -1.42 4.35
N THR A 199 7.24 -2.54 3.76
CA THR A 199 8.52 -3.19 4.08
C THR A 199 9.71 -2.26 3.82
N LEU A 200 9.75 -1.64 2.63
CA LEU A 200 10.80 -0.68 2.26
C LEU A 200 10.81 0.51 3.22
N SER A 201 9.64 1.03 3.56
CA SER A 201 9.49 2.16 4.50
C SER A 201 10.00 1.81 5.90
N ALA A 202 9.70 0.62 6.39
CA ALA A 202 10.22 0.11 7.66
C ALA A 202 11.76 0.01 7.61
N GLY A 203 12.33 -0.55 6.53
CA GLY A 203 13.77 -0.63 6.34
C GLY A 203 14.45 0.74 6.31
N VAL A 204 13.87 1.69 5.56
CA VAL A 204 14.36 3.09 5.53
C VAL A 204 14.32 3.73 6.91
N ALA A 205 13.27 3.49 7.71
CA ALA A 205 13.20 4.04 9.07
C ALA A 205 14.30 3.50 9.99
N LEU A 206 14.66 2.22 9.85
CA LEU A 206 15.78 1.63 10.59
C LEU A 206 17.13 2.21 10.14
N VAL A 207 17.31 2.41 8.84
CA VAL A 207 18.53 3.05 8.27
C VAL A 207 18.63 4.49 8.72
N ALA A 208 17.53 5.25 8.66
CA ALA A 208 17.51 6.65 9.09
C ALA A 208 17.96 6.80 10.55
N ALA A 209 17.48 5.93 11.44
CA ALA A 209 17.89 5.93 12.84
C ALA A 209 19.38 5.58 13.01
N ARG A 210 19.91 4.60 12.28
CA ARG A 210 21.33 4.20 12.34
C ARG A 210 22.27 5.29 11.81
N GLU A 211 21.84 6.02 10.79
CA GLU A 211 22.64 7.06 10.11
C GLU A 211 22.40 8.46 10.69
N GLY A 212 21.47 8.62 11.65
CA GLY A 212 21.10 9.92 12.21
C GLY A 212 20.43 10.85 11.21
N LEU A 213 19.75 10.30 10.19
CA LEU A 213 19.00 11.08 9.22
C LEU A 213 17.68 11.57 9.83
N PRO A 214 17.25 12.81 9.50
CA PRO A 214 15.96 13.31 9.99
C PRO A 214 14.82 12.46 9.45
N LEU A 215 13.99 11.94 10.35
CA LEU A 215 12.75 11.23 10.04
C LEU A 215 11.78 11.45 11.20
N ALA A 216 10.66 12.12 10.93
CA ALA A 216 9.67 12.46 11.95
C ALA A 216 8.59 11.39 12.13
N PHE A 217 8.31 10.58 11.10
CA PHE A 217 7.20 9.64 11.14
C PHE A 217 7.32 8.53 10.08
N GLN A 218 6.74 7.37 10.35
CA GLN A 218 6.56 6.29 9.38
C GLN A 218 5.09 5.85 9.29
N LEU A 219 4.55 5.79 8.06
CA LEU A 219 3.20 5.33 7.74
C LEU A 219 3.28 3.95 7.08
N LEU A 220 3.03 2.90 7.83
CA LEU A 220 3.15 1.51 7.38
C LEU A 220 1.75 0.92 7.15
N VAL A 221 1.37 0.73 5.89
CA VAL A 221 0.04 0.25 5.52
C VAL A 221 0.14 -1.23 5.14
N TYR A 222 -0.46 -2.10 5.94
CA TYR A 222 -0.39 -3.58 5.83
C TYR A 222 0.99 -4.10 5.38
N PRO A 223 2.08 -3.73 6.08
CA PRO A 223 3.43 -4.04 5.63
C PRO A 223 3.68 -5.55 5.59
N ALA A 224 4.39 -6.03 4.56
CA ALA A 224 4.96 -7.36 4.55
C ALA A 224 6.23 -7.36 5.41
N SER A 225 6.15 -7.92 6.61
CA SER A 225 7.24 -7.83 7.60
C SER A 225 7.92 -9.15 7.92
N ASP A 226 7.40 -10.28 7.41
CA ASP A 226 7.93 -11.62 7.62
C ASP A 226 7.88 -12.45 6.32
N GLY A 227 9.02 -12.68 5.68
CA GLY A 227 9.11 -13.49 4.46
C GLY A 227 8.82 -14.98 4.68
N VAL A 228 8.86 -15.46 5.94
CA VAL A 228 8.58 -16.85 6.29
C VAL A 228 7.08 -17.14 6.39
N ARG A 229 6.28 -16.17 6.83
CA ARG A 229 4.80 -16.16 6.83
C ARG A 229 4.12 -17.37 7.49
N ARG A 230 4.54 -17.73 8.70
CA ARG A 230 3.94 -18.84 9.48
C ARG A 230 2.88 -18.32 10.48
N THR A 231 1.94 -17.52 10.00
CA THR A 231 0.93 -16.89 10.86
C THR A 231 -0.47 -17.45 10.57
N SER A 232 -1.38 -17.35 11.54
CA SER A 232 -2.78 -17.75 11.35
C SER A 232 -3.46 -16.97 10.23
N SER A 233 -3.19 -15.67 10.10
CA SER A 233 -3.75 -14.86 9.02
C SER A 233 -3.29 -15.32 7.64
N ALA A 234 -2.02 -15.75 7.50
CA ALA A 234 -1.49 -16.29 6.25
C ALA A 234 -2.22 -17.57 5.81
N GLU A 235 -2.70 -18.38 6.75
CA GLU A 235 -3.52 -19.56 6.45
C GLU A 235 -4.98 -19.20 6.17
N LEU A 236 -5.56 -18.31 7.00
CA LEU A 236 -6.98 -17.99 6.96
C LEU A 236 -7.41 -17.16 5.76
N PHE A 237 -6.54 -16.25 5.28
CA PHE A 237 -6.93 -15.21 4.33
C PHE A 237 -6.20 -15.26 2.99
N SER A 238 -5.36 -16.25 2.75
CA SER A 238 -4.61 -16.39 1.49
C SER A 238 -5.46 -16.85 0.29
N GLU A 239 -6.77 -17.04 0.47
CA GLU A 239 -7.68 -17.41 -0.61
C GLU A 239 -9.01 -16.65 -0.50
N GLY A 240 -9.43 -16.05 -1.61
CA GLY A 240 -10.73 -15.40 -1.72
C GLY A 240 -10.82 -13.96 -1.21
N PHE A 241 -9.70 -13.37 -0.76
CA PHE A 241 -9.63 -12.03 -0.19
C PHE A 241 -8.62 -11.10 -0.88
N TYR A 242 -8.46 -11.23 -2.19
CA TYR A 242 -7.61 -10.43 -3.05
C TYR A 242 -6.14 -10.87 -3.06
N LEU A 243 -5.39 -10.79 -1.96
CA LEU A 243 -4.01 -11.26 -1.90
C LEU A 243 -4.00 -12.78 -1.72
N THR A 244 -3.54 -13.49 -2.75
CA THR A 244 -3.55 -14.96 -2.77
C THR A 244 -2.20 -15.55 -2.35
N ARG A 245 -2.22 -16.81 -1.92
CA ARG A 245 -1.00 -17.59 -1.69
C ARG A 245 -0.12 -17.62 -2.94
N ALA A 246 -0.72 -17.93 -4.09
CA ALA A 246 -0.01 -17.98 -5.37
C ALA A 246 0.67 -16.65 -5.72
N TYR A 247 0.01 -15.51 -5.44
CA TYR A 247 0.61 -14.20 -5.64
C TYR A 247 1.83 -13.99 -4.73
N MET A 248 1.72 -14.36 -3.44
CA MET A 248 2.81 -14.21 -2.48
C MET A 248 4.00 -15.12 -2.80
N GLU A 249 3.74 -16.34 -3.27
CA GLU A 249 4.77 -17.27 -3.73
C GLU A 249 5.48 -16.73 -4.98
N LEU A 250 4.73 -16.28 -5.99
CA LEU A 250 5.32 -15.65 -7.18
C LEU A 250 6.17 -14.43 -6.83
N ALA A 251 5.71 -13.59 -5.87
CA ALA A 251 6.47 -12.43 -5.41
C ALA A 251 7.80 -12.83 -4.76
N ASN A 252 7.76 -13.86 -3.89
CA ASN A 252 8.96 -14.40 -3.26
C ASN A 252 9.94 -14.96 -4.29
N ASP A 253 9.45 -15.80 -5.21
CA ASP A 253 10.28 -16.45 -6.24
C ASP A 253 10.86 -15.45 -7.25
N SER A 254 10.13 -14.37 -7.53
CA SER A 254 10.60 -13.32 -8.43
C SER A 254 11.67 -12.45 -7.77
N TYR A 255 11.45 -12.03 -6.50
CA TYR A 255 12.28 -11.03 -5.84
C TYR A 255 13.48 -11.65 -5.12
N MET A 256 13.29 -12.76 -4.41
CA MET A 256 14.39 -13.41 -3.68
C MET A 256 15.23 -14.28 -4.63
N PRO A 257 16.55 -14.10 -4.70
CA PRO A 257 17.40 -14.97 -5.50
C PRO A 257 17.39 -16.40 -4.92
N ALA A 258 17.69 -17.38 -5.77
CA ALA A 258 17.74 -18.78 -5.36
C ALA A 258 18.67 -19.00 -4.16
N GLY A 259 18.17 -19.64 -3.10
CA GLY A 259 18.89 -19.85 -1.84
C GLY A 259 18.98 -18.61 -0.94
N GLY A 260 18.24 -17.55 -1.25
CA GLY A 260 18.18 -16.34 -0.41
C GLY A 260 17.57 -16.58 0.95
N ASP A 261 17.94 -15.74 1.91
CA ASP A 261 17.47 -15.82 3.29
C ASP A 261 16.18 -14.98 3.47
N PHE A 262 15.06 -15.65 3.65
CA PHE A 262 13.77 -14.99 3.91
C PHE A 262 13.70 -14.31 5.29
N THR A 263 14.68 -14.51 6.17
CA THR A 263 14.80 -13.81 7.45
C THR A 263 15.77 -12.63 7.40
N ASP A 264 16.36 -12.33 6.24
CA ASP A 264 17.21 -11.12 6.07
C ASP A 264 16.42 -9.88 6.50
N PRO A 265 16.94 -9.07 7.46
CA PRO A 265 16.22 -7.92 8.01
C PRO A 265 15.84 -6.85 6.97
N ARG A 266 16.49 -6.81 5.82
CA ARG A 266 16.17 -5.88 4.72
C ARG A 266 14.93 -6.32 3.95
N TYR A 267 14.63 -7.62 3.97
CA TYR A 267 13.42 -8.21 3.38
C TYR A 267 12.32 -8.42 4.43
N SER A 268 12.70 -8.82 5.63
CA SER A 268 11.81 -9.15 6.74
C SER A 268 12.14 -8.31 7.97
N PRO A 269 11.65 -7.08 8.08
CA PRO A 269 11.96 -6.19 9.19
C PRO A 269 11.55 -6.73 10.56
N LEU A 270 10.69 -7.75 10.60
CA LEU A 270 10.37 -8.47 11.84
C LEU A 270 11.61 -9.13 12.49
N TYR A 271 12.65 -9.45 11.72
CA TYR A 271 13.90 -10.02 12.23
C TYR A 271 14.99 -8.98 12.49
N ALA A 272 14.73 -7.69 12.17
CA ALA A 272 15.72 -6.64 12.36
C ALA A 272 15.90 -6.29 13.85
N ASP A 273 17.12 -5.91 14.22
CA ASP A 273 17.35 -5.17 15.46
C ASP A 273 16.84 -3.74 15.31
N ILE A 274 16.08 -3.27 16.29
CA ILE A 274 15.49 -1.93 16.30
C ILE A 274 16.48 -0.97 16.97
N PRO A 275 17.14 -0.06 16.23
CA PRO A 275 18.07 0.88 16.82
C PRO A 275 17.32 1.95 17.65
N ALA A 276 18.04 2.59 18.57
CA ALA A 276 17.50 3.76 19.26
C ALA A 276 17.22 4.89 18.26
N GLY A 277 16.18 5.68 18.53
CA GLY A 277 15.83 6.85 17.71
C GLY A 277 15.00 6.53 16.46
N VAL A 278 14.50 5.32 16.32
CA VAL A 278 13.52 5.00 15.25
C VAL A 278 12.29 5.89 15.35
N ALA A 279 11.89 6.48 14.24
CA ALA A 279 10.76 7.42 14.18
C ALA A 279 9.44 6.77 14.62
N PRO A 280 8.53 7.53 15.23
CA PRO A 280 7.18 7.07 15.55
C PRO A 280 6.46 6.47 14.35
N ALA A 281 5.61 5.47 14.58
CA ALA A 281 4.93 4.72 13.54
C ALA A 281 3.41 4.74 13.68
N PHE A 282 2.70 4.82 12.56
CA PHE A 282 1.34 4.34 12.43
C PHE A 282 1.34 3.08 11.58
N VAL A 283 0.90 1.97 12.15
CA VAL A 283 0.79 0.68 11.44
C VAL A 283 -0.69 0.37 11.23
N ALA A 284 -1.09 0.32 9.98
CA ALA A 284 -2.45 -0.05 9.57
C ALA A 284 -2.46 -1.50 9.08
N THR A 285 -3.39 -2.33 9.55
CA THR A 285 -3.59 -3.69 9.05
C THR A 285 -5.03 -3.89 8.59
N ALA A 286 -5.27 -4.83 7.69
CA ALA A 286 -6.61 -5.20 7.27
C ALA A 286 -7.04 -6.51 7.95
N GLY A 287 -8.33 -6.63 8.29
CA GLY A 287 -8.83 -7.81 9.02
C GLY A 287 -8.80 -9.08 8.19
N PHE A 288 -9.07 -8.98 6.89
CA PHE A 288 -9.09 -10.08 5.92
C PHE A 288 -7.84 -10.04 5.03
N ASP A 289 -6.67 -10.11 5.67
CA ASP A 289 -5.37 -9.97 4.99
C ASP A 289 -4.41 -11.05 5.49
N PRO A 290 -3.77 -11.82 4.61
CA PRO A 290 -2.76 -12.81 5.02
C PRO A 290 -1.56 -12.17 5.74
N LEU A 291 -1.25 -10.89 5.50
CA LEU A 291 -0.12 -10.17 6.14
C LEU A 291 -0.49 -9.51 7.47
N ARG A 292 -1.75 -9.64 7.94
CA ARG A 292 -2.26 -9.00 9.16
C ARG A 292 -1.40 -9.27 10.37
N ASP A 293 -1.18 -10.54 10.68
CA ASP A 293 -0.57 -10.95 11.94
C ASP A 293 0.92 -10.59 11.99
N GLU A 294 1.63 -10.65 10.85
CA GLU A 294 3.03 -10.25 10.75
C GLU A 294 3.21 -8.73 10.88
N GLY A 295 2.33 -7.93 10.24
CA GLY A 295 2.34 -6.48 10.39
C GLY A 295 2.06 -6.04 11.82
N GLU A 296 1.13 -6.70 12.52
CA GLU A 296 0.86 -6.46 13.94
C GLU A 296 2.01 -6.94 14.85
N ALA A 297 2.70 -8.02 14.49
CA ALA A 297 3.89 -8.49 15.22
C ALA A 297 5.03 -7.46 15.09
N TYR A 298 5.24 -6.89 13.90
CA TYR A 298 6.23 -5.83 13.72
C TYR A 298 5.89 -4.57 14.51
N ALA A 299 4.62 -4.17 14.54
CA ALA A 299 4.16 -3.05 15.37
C ALA A 299 4.46 -3.27 16.88
N ARG A 300 4.20 -4.49 17.38
CA ARG A 300 4.55 -4.87 18.76
C ARG A 300 6.05 -4.81 18.99
N LYS A 301 6.86 -5.36 18.09
CA LYS A 301 8.32 -5.32 18.18
C LYS A 301 8.87 -3.90 18.26
N LEU A 302 8.35 -2.98 17.44
CA LEU A 302 8.71 -1.55 17.51
C LEU A 302 8.37 -0.97 18.90
N ALA A 303 7.16 -1.25 19.40
CA ALA A 303 6.71 -0.75 20.71
C ALA A 303 7.54 -1.31 21.86
N GLU A 304 7.89 -2.60 21.83
CA GLU A 304 8.76 -3.26 22.80
C GLU A 304 10.18 -2.66 22.81
N ALA A 305 10.65 -2.16 21.67
CA ALA A 305 11.91 -1.42 21.56
C ALA A 305 11.80 0.06 21.97
N GLY A 306 10.64 0.50 22.50
CA GLY A 306 10.42 1.87 22.96
C GLY A 306 10.02 2.88 21.89
N VAL A 307 9.73 2.44 20.67
CA VAL A 307 9.20 3.30 19.62
C VAL A 307 7.74 3.63 19.90
N ARG A 308 7.33 4.88 19.74
CA ARG A 308 5.92 5.28 19.83
C ARG A 308 5.16 4.73 18.61
N VAL A 309 4.31 3.74 18.83
CA VAL A 309 3.52 3.08 17.78
C VAL A 309 2.03 3.23 18.04
N GLU A 310 1.30 3.60 17.02
CA GLU A 310 -0.14 3.42 16.96
C GLU A 310 -0.45 2.31 15.96
N LEU A 311 -1.03 1.21 16.45
CA LEU A 311 -1.49 0.09 15.62
C LEU A 311 -3.00 0.16 15.45
N LYS A 312 -3.49 0.09 14.20
CA LYS A 312 -4.91 0.01 13.90
C LYS A 312 -5.23 -1.08 12.90
N ARG A 313 -6.03 -2.06 13.32
CA ARG A 313 -6.67 -3.01 12.42
C ARG A 313 -7.98 -2.44 11.89
N TYR A 314 -8.18 -2.55 10.56
CA TYR A 314 -9.45 -2.27 9.88
C TYR A 314 -10.19 -3.59 9.64
N PRO A 315 -11.08 -4.01 10.56
CA PRO A 315 -11.54 -5.41 10.65
C PRO A 315 -12.35 -5.87 9.43
N GLY A 316 -13.02 -4.96 8.72
CA GLY A 316 -13.83 -5.27 7.55
C GLY A 316 -13.11 -5.12 6.19
N LEU A 317 -11.82 -4.81 6.19
CA LEU A 317 -11.06 -4.55 4.96
C LEU A 317 -10.16 -5.72 4.56
N ILE A 318 -9.74 -5.69 3.30
CA ILE A 318 -8.82 -6.62 2.66
C ILE A 318 -7.48 -5.95 2.38
N HIS A 319 -6.46 -6.74 2.04
CA HIS A 319 -5.21 -6.22 1.48
C HIS A 319 -5.47 -5.32 0.27
N GLY A 320 -4.65 -4.29 0.07
CA GLY A 320 -4.78 -3.36 -1.06
C GLY A 320 -5.86 -2.28 -0.90
N PHE A 321 -6.48 -2.13 0.28
CA PHE A 321 -7.52 -1.12 0.50
C PHE A 321 -7.07 0.32 0.25
N LEU A 322 -5.75 0.60 0.32
CA LEU A 322 -5.19 1.92 0.05
C LEU A 322 -5.55 2.44 -1.34
N ASN A 323 -5.58 1.57 -2.33
CA ASN A 323 -5.84 1.93 -3.72
C ASN A 323 -7.35 2.04 -4.06
N ILE A 324 -8.25 1.73 -3.09
CA ILE A 324 -9.71 1.76 -3.30
C ILE A 324 -10.28 3.07 -2.72
N VAL A 325 -9.93 4.20 -3.33
CA VAL A 325 -10.37 5.54 -2.88
C VAL A 325 -11.45 6.17 -3.77
N GLY A 326 -11.69 5.61 -4.95
CA GLY A 326 -12.66 6.12 -5.93
C GLY A 326 -14.00 5.40 -5.92
N VAL A 327 -14.10 4.25 -5.26
CA VAL A 327 -15.30 3.42 -5.19
C VAL A 327 -15.53 2.92 -3.77
N GLY A 328 -16.77 2.56 -3.45
CA GLY A 328 -17.12 2.10 -2.10
C GLY A 328 -16.98 3.19 -1.03
N ARG A 329 -17.12 2.79 0.22
CA ARG A 329 -17.09 3.71 1.39
C ARG A 329 -16.05 3.31 2.42
N SER A 330 -15.93 2.00 2.67
CA SER A 330 -15.16 1.47 3.79
C SER A 330 -13.65 1.71 3.61
N SER A 331 -13.09 1.37 2.45
CA SER A 331 -11.68 1.63 2.13
C SER A 331 -11.38 3.13 2.08
N LYS A 332 -12.25 3.92 1.43
CA LYS A 332 -12.09 5.38 1.35
C LYS A 332 -12.08 6.04 2.73
N ALA A 333 -12.93 5.59 3.66
CA ALA A 333 -12.95 6.09 5.04
C ALA A 333 -11.65 5.74 5.78
N ALA A 334 -11.14 4.51 5.62
CA ALA A 334 -9.87 4.10 6.19
C ALA A 334 -8.71 4.96 5.65
N VAL A 335 -8.62 5.17 4.33
CA VAL A 335 -7.55 5.99 3.74
C VAL A 335 -7.66 7.46 4.16
N ALA A 336 -8.88 7.99 4.35
CA ALA A 336 -9.06 9.33 4.91
C ALA A 336 -8.53 9.43 6.34
N GLU A 337 -8.66 8.38 7.14
CA GLU A 337 -8.07 8.31 8.47
C GLU A 337 -6.54 8.21 8.42
N LEU A 338 -5.96 7.42 7.49
CA LEU A 338 -4.51 7.41 7.28
C LEU A 338 -3.98 8.82 6.98
N ALA A 339 -4.68 9.57 6.11
CA ALA A 339 -4.33 10.95 5.81
C ALA A 339 -4.41 11.87 7.04
N ALA A 340 -5.42 11.68 7.90
CA ALA A 340 -5.55 12.43 9.15
C ALA A 340 -4.42 12.09 10.14
N LYS A 341 -3.99 10.83 10.23
CA LYS A 341 -2.85 10.41 11.05
C LYS A 341 -1.54 11.03 10.54
N LEU A 342 -1.32 11.00 9.22
CA LEU A 342 -0.16 11.64 8.60
C LEU A 342 -0.13 13.15 8.88
N LYS A 343 -1.28 13.83 8.73
CA LYS A 343 -1.41 15.26 9.06
C LYS A 343 -1.06 15.54 10.52
N ALA A 344 -1.66 14.79 11.45
CA ALA A 344 -1.44 14.99 12.88
C ALA A 344 0.01 14.74 13.31
N ALA A 345 0.68 13.74 12.71
CA ALA A 345 2.06 13.39 13.02
C ALA A 345 3.07 14.45 12.55
N LEU A 346 2.78 15.14 11.45
CA LEU A 346 3.70 16.11 10.83
C LEU A 346 3.32 17.58 11.11
N GLY A 347 2.31 17.81 11.96
CA GLY A 347 1.92 19.17 12.37
C GLY A 347 1.35 19.99 11.23
N GLY A 348 0.50 19.36 10.40
CA GLY A 348 -0.20 20.02 9.29
C GLY A 348 -1.50 20.67 9.73
#